data_83f33e5b52a36e71e78878335a229cbe
#
_entry.id   83f33e5b52a36e71e78878335a229cbe
#
_cell.length_a   1.000
_cell.length_b   1.000
_cell.length_c   1.000
_cell.angle_alpha   90.00
_cell.angle_beta   90.00
_cell.angle_gamma   90.00
#
_symmetry.space_group_name_H-M   'P 1'
#
loop_
_entity.id
_entity.type
_entity.pdbx_description
1 polymer ?
#
loop_
_entity_poly.entity_id
_entity_poly.type
_entity_poly.pdbx_seq_one_letter_code
_entity_poly.pdbx_strand_id
1 'polypeptide(L)'
;GALFDIGFQNMSRLWVSGKPVKIICLDTQVYSNTGGQACTSGYFGQVSDMAQFGKAIQGKEEIRKEVSLIAMAHRTTYVMQGTIANVGHLLEGFVQGLTTRRPAFFSVHSPCMPEHGIGDDVAKHQSILAVESRAYPVFRYNPDLGQNPPDALDLEGNPAIDSDWPTFTLSYVDEDGKPGTMEIPLTFADYAATESRFRKHFRKAPQDTWNEDMVPIADFINLSEEEREGLYPYVWAVDKKNRLSRPICAKASVTSTEDRRNFWHLLKS
;
A
#
# COMPACT_ATOMS: atom_id res chain seq x y z
N GLY A 1 4.37 15.08 2.45
CA GLY A 1 4.23 16.03 3.56
C GLY A 1 3.56 17.32 3.17
N ALA A 2 4.06 18.03 2.13
CA ALA A 2 3.55 19.38 1.80
C ALA A 2 2.03 19.41 1.59
N LEU A 3 1.45 18.42 0.92
CA LEU A 3 0.01 18.40 0.65
C LEU A 3 -0.77 17.68 1.77
N PHE A 4 -0.32 16.51 2.19
CA PHE A 4 -1.04 15.71 3.18
C PHE A 4 -1.06 16.34 4.57
N ASP A 5 -0.05 17.14 4.92
CA ASP A 5 0.13 17.71 6.25
C ASP A 5 0.01 19.23 6.22
N ILE A 6 1.02 19.93 5.72
CA ILE A 6 1.15 21.40 5.84
C ILE A 6 0.05 22.15 5.05
N GLY A 7 -0.20 21.75 3.82
CA GLY A 7 -1.14 22.44 2.91
C GLY A 7 -2.58 21.90 2.94
N PHE A 8 -2.87 20.90 3.78
CA PHE A 8 -4.12 20.15 3.72
C PHE A 8 -5.38 21.02 3.86
N GLN A 9 -5.39 21.97 4.77
CA GLN A 9 -6.55 22.85 4.97
C GLN A 9 -6.88 23.69 3.71
N ASN A 10 -5.86 24.14 2.98
CA ASN A 10 -6.05 24.90 1.76
C ASN A 10 -6.63 24.03 0.64
N MET A 11 -6.20 22.77 0.59
CA MET A 11 -6.72 21.78 -0.37
C MET A 11 -8.20 21.54 -0.15
N SER A 12 -8.62 21.28 1.09
CA SER A 12 -10.03 21.08 1.45
C SER A 12 -10.88 22.28 1.00
N ARG A 13 -10.39 23.51 1.21
CA ARG A 13 -11.07 24.75 0.77
C ARG A 13 -11.19 24.83 -0.75
N LEU A 14 -10.17 24.43 -1.50
CA LEU A 14 -10.20 24.41 -2.97
C LEU A 14 -11.20 23.38 -3.50
N TRP A 15 -11.23 22.19 -2.93
CA TRP A 15 -12.17 21.13 -3.33
C TRP A 15 -13.63 21.56 -3.16
N VAL A 16 -13.99 22.14 -2.01
CA VAL A 16 -15.37 22.56 -1.75
C VAL A 16 -15.78 23.77 -2.60
N SER A 17 -14.82 24.53 -3.13
CA SER A 17 -15.10 25.77 -3.90
C SER A 17 -15.87 25.54 -5.21
N GLY A 18 -15.85 24.31 -5.74
CA GLY A 18 -16.44 23.95 -7.03
C GLY A 18 -15.71 24.55 -8.24
N LYS A 19 -14.62 25.28 -8.05
CA LYS A 19 -13.83 25.88 -9.15
C LYS A 19 -12.99 24.81 -9.87
N PRO A 20 -12.74 24.93 -11.18
CA PRO A 20 -12.02 23.91 -11.95
C PRO A 20 -10.49 23.95 -11.70
N VAL A 21 -10.10 23.87 -10.44
CA VAL A 21 -8.69 23.78 -10.03
C VAL A 21 -8.22 22.34 -10.14
N LYS A 22 -7.08 22.11 -10.76
CA LYS A 22 -6.47 20.80 -10.95
C LYS A 22 -5.24 20.67 -10.06
N ILE A 23 -5.24 19.67 -9.20
CA ILE A 23 -4.22 19.47 -8.18
C ILE A 23 -3.60 18.11 -8.36
N ILE A 24 -2.32 18.06 -8.70
CA ILE A 24 -1.55 16.84 -8.86
C ILE A 24 -0.62 16.70 -7.66
N CYS A 25 -0.78 15.59 -6.93
CA CYS A 25 0.09 15.21 -5.82
C CYS A 25 0.93 14.00 -6.22
N LEU A 26 2.23 14.16 -6.22
CA LEU A 26 3.17 13.04 -6.27
C LEU A 26 3.36 12.52 -4.83
N ASP A 27 2.73 11.40 -4.53
CA ASP A 27 2.77 10.82 -3.19
C ASP A 27 4.00 9.93 -3.03
N THR A 28 5.01 10.48 -2.39
CA THR A 28 6.27 9.81 -2.06
C THR A 28 6.28 9.16 -0.68
N GLN A 29 5.18 9.29 0.08
CA GLN A 29 4.96 8.69 1.41
C GLN A 29 5.97 9.11 2.50
N VAL A 30 6.75 10.13 2.23
CA VAL A 30 7.71 10.77 3.14
C VAL A 30 7.88 12.26 2.76
N TYR A 31 8.53 13.05 3.59
CA TYR A 31 9.12 14.35 3.20
C TYR A 31 10.44 14.10 2.48
N SER A 32 10.37 13.75 1.18
CA SER A 32 11.53 13.27 0.41
C SER A 32 12.66 14.29 0.29
N ASN A 33 12.31 15.57 0.01
CA ASN A 33 13.30 16.61 -0.27
C ASN A 33 14.16 16.98 0.95
N THR A 34 13.64 16.79 2.15
CA THR A 34 14.31 17.19 3.40
C THR A 34 14.99 16.03 4.13
N GLY A 35 15.03 14.83 3.53
CA GLY A 35 15.76 13.67 4.04
C GLY A 35 14.88 12.61 4.71
N GLY A 36 13.62 12.47 4.27
CA GLY A 36 12.81 11.28 4.61
C GLY A 36 12.07 11.34 5.93
N GLN A 37 11.67 12.53 6.41
CA GLN A 37 10.86 12.63 7.62
C GLN A 37 9.51 11.95 7.45
N ALA A 38 8.97 11.42 8.55
CA ALA A 38 7.63 10.84 8.58
C ALA A 38 6.55 11.85 8.17
N CYS A 39 5.63 11.40 7.34
CA CYS A 39 4.43 12.17 6.98
C CYS A 39 3.18 11.30 7.10
N THR A 40 2.01 11.92 7.11
CA THR A 40 0.75 11.18 7.29
C THR A 40 0.38 10.32 6.09
N SER A 41 1.04 10.45 4.92
CA SER A 41 0.86 9.54 3.78
C SER A 41 1.65 8.23 3.90
N GLY A 42 2.57 8.10 4.86
CA GLY A 42 3.28 6.86 5.14
C GLY A 42 2.40 5.82 5.81
N TYR A 43 2.75 4.55 5.69
CA TYR A 43 2.04 3.44 6.34
C TYR A 43 2.44 3.32 7.81
N PHE A 44 1.60 2.66 8.59
CA PHE A 44 1.92 2.26 9.97
C PHE A 44 3.20 1.41 9.98
N GLY A 45 4.06 1.57 10.96
CA GLY A 45 5.33 0.85 11.07
C GLY A 45 6.43 1.31 10.11
N GLN A 46 6.17 2.21 9.15
CA GLN A 46 7.21 2.74 8.27
C GLN A 46 8.31 3.42 9.08
N VAL A 47 9.54 2.96 8.92
CA VAL A 47 10.72 3.58 9.53
C VAL A 47 11.21 4.73 8.66
N SER A 48 11.40 5.89 9.27
CA SER A 48 11.86 7.11 8.62
C SER A 48 12.45 8.06 9.68
N ASP A 49 13.00 9.19 9.26
CA ASP A 49 13.34 10.25 10.20
C ASP A 49 12.11 10.68 11.01
N MET A 50 12.28 10.91 12.30
CA MET A 50 11.24 11.21 13.31
C MET A 50 10.27 10.03 13.59
N ALA A 51 10.44 8.88 12.93
CA ALA A 51 9.70 7.65 13.19
C ALA A 51 10.68 6.45 13.19
N GLN A 52 11.66 6.51 14.06
CA GLN A 52 12.74 5.52 14.13
C GLN A 52 12.28 4.21 14.78
N PHE A 53 12.97 3.13 14.46
CA PHE A 53 12.74 1.83 15.07
C PHE A 53 13.63 1.65 16.31
N GLY A 54 13.00 1.50 17.46
CA GLY A 54 13.66 1.31 18.77
C GLY A 54 12.85 0.40 19.69
N LYS A 55 13.17 0.42 20.98
CA LYS A 55 12.46 -0.37 22.00
C LYS A 55 11.05 0.17 22.30
N ALA A 56 10.90 1.51 22.31
CA ALA A 56 9.65 2.16 22.66
C ALA A 56 8.77 2.44 21.44
N ILE A 57 9.36 2.81 20.29
CA ILE A 57 8.68 3.16 19.04
C ILE A 57 9.22 2.26 17.94
N GLN A 58 8.34 1.69 17.14
CA GLN A 58 8.69 0.76 16.07
C GLN A 58 8.26 1.31 14.70
N GLY A 59 8.77 2.48 14.34
CA GLY A 59 8.37 3.21 13.15
C GLY A 59 7.16 4.11 13.40
N LYS A 60 6.50 4.54 12.33
CA LYS A 60 5.32 5.40 12.38
C LYS A 60 4.16 4.71 13.10
N GLU A 61 3.51 5.38 14.04
CA GLU A 61 2.44 4.82 14.89
C GLU A 61 1.02 5.18 14.41
N GLU A 62 0.89 6.09 13.44
CA GLU A 62 -0.39 6.43 12.85
C GLU A 62 -0.62 5.65 11.55
N ILE A 63 -1.87 5.25 11.32
CA ILE A 63 -2.29 4.72 10.02
C ILE A 63 -2.16 5.78 8.92
N ARG A 64 -2.15 5.33 7.68
CA ARG A 64 -2.08 6.23 6.53
C ARG A 64 -3.31 7.14 6.44
N LYS A 65 -3.09 8.46 6.22
CA LYS A 65 -4.16 9.39 5.86
C LYS A 65 -4.58 9.17 4.40
N GLU A 66 -5.82 8.75 4.19
CA GLU A 66 -6.38 8.54 2.85
C GLU A 66 -6.96 9.83 2.28
N VAL A 67 -6.09 10.71 1.78
CA VAL A 67 -6.50 12.04 1.28
C VAL A 67 -7.43 11.94 0.08
N SER A 68 -7.31 10.90 -0.73
CA SER A 68 -8.24 10.63 -1.84
C SER A 68 -9.67 10.43 -1.33
N LEU A 69 -9.89 9.65 -0.26
CA LEU A 69 -11.21 9.51 0.35
C LEU A 69 -11.74 10.83 0.92
N ILE A 70 -10.88 11.62 1.53
CA ILE A 70 -11.27 12.93 2.06
C ILE A 70 -11.67 13.87 0.91
N ALA A 71 -10.98 13.81 -0.22
CA ALA A 71 -11.35 14.58 -1.42
C ALA A 71 -12.72 14.13 -1.97
N MET A 72 -13.00 12.82 -2.02
CA MET A 72 -14.31 12.27 -2.40
C MET A 72 -15.42 12.74 -1.46
N ALA A 73 -15.16 12.81 -0.16
CA ALA A 73 -16.14 13.25 0.84
C ALA A 73 -16.61 14.71 0.63
N HIS A 74 -15.90 15.53 -0.13
CA HIS A 74 -16.36 16.85 -0.57
C HIS A 74 -17.47 16.79 -1.64
N ARG A 75 -17.66 15.64 -2.30
CA ARG A 75 -18.70 15.36 -3.32
C ARG A 75 -18.67 16.27 -4.57
N THR A 76 -17.82 17.24 -4.61
CA THR A 76 -17.65 18.22 -5.72
C THR A 76 -16.46 17.89 -6.61
N THR A 77 -15.54 17.07 -6.11
CA THR A 77 -14.21 16.89 -6.67
C THR A 77 -14.10 15.58 -7.44
N TYR A 78 -13.63 15.65 -8.68
CA TYR A 78 -13.13 14.46 -9.38
C TYR A 78 -11.86 13.97 -8.68
N VAL A 79 -11.74 12.69 -8.42
CA VAL A 79 -10.56 12.11 -7.75
C VAL A 79 -9.99 10.95 -8.56
N MET A 80 -8.69 10.97 -8.80
CA MET A 80 -7.95 9.84 -9.35
C MET A 80 -6.81 9.48 -8.41
N GLN A 81 -6.79 8.23 -7.97
CA GLN A 81 -5.63 7.63 -7.32
C GLN A 81 -4.99 6.67 -8.30
N GLY A 82 -3.73 6.90 -8.64
CA GLY A 82 -3.07 6.17 -9.72
C GLY A 82 -1.57 6.00 -9.52
N THR A 83 -0.96 5.25 -10.41
CA THR A 83 0.48 4.97 -10.40
C THR A 83 0.96 4.56 -11.79
N ILE A 84 2.27 4.63 -12.04
CA ILE A 84 2.90 4.15 -13.29
C ILE A 84 2.78 2.64 -13.51
N ALA A 85 2.28 1.88 -12.54
CA ALA A 85 1.97 0.47 -12.69
C ALA A 85 0.95 0.22 -13.80
N ASN A 86 -0.06 1.07 -13.90
CA ASN A 86 -1.11 1.01 -14.90
C ASN A 86 -1.20 2.33 -15.67
N VAL A 87 -0.46 2.41 -16.78
CA VAL A 87 -0.38 3.63 -17.59
C VAL A 87 -1.71 3.95 -18.26
N GLY A 88 -2.49 2.95 -18.67
CA GLY A 88 -3.83 3.14 -19.25
C GLY A 88 -4.76 3.84 -18.28
N HIS A 89 -4.91 3.30 -17.07
CA HIS A 89 -5.69 3.89 -15.98
C HIS A 89 -5.25 5.32 -15.66
N LEU A 90 -3.92 5.54 -15.58
CA LEU A 90 -3.34 6.84 -15.27
C LEU A 90 -3.69 7.90 -16.33
N LEU A 91 -3.50 7.57 -17.62
CA LEU A 91 -3.79 8.47 -18.73
C LEU A 91 -5.27 8.79 -18.84
N GLU A 92 -6.13 7.79 -18.74
CA GLU A 92 -7.58 7.99 -18.79
C GLU A 92 -8.05 8.86 -17.63
N GLY A 93 -7.56 8.59 -16.40
CA GLY A 93 -7.88 9.40 -15.23
C GLY A 93 -7.44 10.85 -15.37
N PHE A 94 -6.27 11.11 -15.96
CA PHE A 94 -5.84 12.47 -16.27
C PHE A 94 -6.73 13.14 -17.32
N VAL A 95 -7.07 12.45 -18.41
CA VAL A 95 -7.95 13.02 -19.45
C VAL A 95 -9.30 13.40 -18.85
N GLN A 96 -9.94 12.50 -18.11
CA GLN A 96 -11.22 12.77 -17.45
C GLN A 96 -11.14 13.93 -16.47
N GLY A 97 -10.16 13.91 -15.57
CA GLY A 97 -10.02 14.92 -14.53
C GLY A 97 -9.57 16.30 -15.04
N LEU A 98 -8.78 16.38 -16.13
CA LEU A 98 -8.36 17.64 -16.72
C LEU A 98 -9.47 18.31 -17.54
N THR A 99 -10.36 17.51 -18.14
CA THR A 99 -11.46 18.01 -18.96
C THR A 99 -12.72 18.39 -18.17
N THR A 100 -12.93 17.82 -16.98
CA THR A 100 -14.07 18.18 -16.13
C THR A 100 -14.02 19.64 -15.69
N ARG A 101 -15.19 20.26 -15.53
CA ARG A 101 -15.32 21.61 -14.94
C ARG A 101 -15.28 21.63 -13.41
N ARG A 102 -15.19 20.47 -12.77
CA ARG A 102 -15.07 20.34 -11.32
C ARG A 102 -13.64 20.55 -10.84
N PRO A 103 -13.43 20.81 -9.55
CA PRO A 103 -12.12 20.58 -8.95
C PRO A 103 -11.67 19.14 -9.26
N ALA A 104 -10.38 18.93 -9.51
CA ALA A 104 -9.85 17.59 -9.68
C ALA A 104 -8.59 17.39 -8.84
N PHE A 105 -8.54 16.24 -8.17
CA PHE A 105 -7.42 15.82 -7.37
C PHE A 105 -6.83 14.52 -7.92
N PHE A 106 -5.55 14.55 -8.20
CA PHE A 106 -4.79 13.39 -8.70
C PHE A 106 -3.75 13.02 -7.66
N SER A 107 -3.92 11.87 -7.00
CA SER A 107 -2.93 11.29 -6.10
C SER A 107 -2.16 10.22 -6.86
N VAL A 108 -0.89 10.48 -7.16
CA VAL A 108 -0.05 9.59 -7.96
C VAL A 108 1.06 9.02 -7.09
N HIS A 109 1.05 7.70 -6.87
CA HIS A 109 2.14 7.03 -6.18
C HIS A 109 3.45 7.22 -6.93
N SER A 110 4.43 7.73 -6.22
CA SER A 110 5.77 8.03 -6.75
C SER A 110 6.82 7.53 -5.75
N PRO A 111 7.31 6.28 -5.90
CA PRO A 111 8.30 5.73 -4.98
C PRO A 111 9.53 6.64 -4.86
N CYS A 112 9.94 6.95 -3.64
CA CYS A 112 11.18 7.64 -3.37
C CYS A 112 12.27 6.58 -3.14
N MET A 113 13.09 6.30 -4.15
CA MET A 113 14.06 5.21 -4.10
C MET A 113 14.97 5.24 -2.87
N PRO A 114 15.61 6.39 -2.51
CA PRO A 114 16.45 6.46 -1.32
C PRO A 114 15.70 6.16 -0.03
N GLU A 115 14.52 6.76 0.15
CA GLU A 115 13.78 6.69 1.42
C GLU A 115 12.97 5.39 1.58
N HIS A 116 12.53 4.79 0.46
CA HIS A 116 11.96 3.44 0.49
C HIS A 116 13.05 2.37 0.58
N GLY A 117 14.30 2.72 0.23
CA GLY A 117 15.44 1.83 0.21
C GLY A 117 15.29 0.72 -0.82
N ILE A 118 14.93 1.12 -2.03
CA ILE A 118 14.80 0.27 -3.23
C ILE A 118 15.78 0.70 -4.32
N GLY A 119 16.07 -0.16 -5.28
CA GLY A 119 16.93 0.18 -6.42
C GLY A 119 16.29 1.20 -7.36
N ASP A 120 17.11 1.98 -8.05
CA ASP A 120 16.65 3.04 -8.96
C ASP A 120 15.89 2.49 -10.18
N ASP A 121 16.18 1.25 -10.59
CA ASP A 121 15.62 0.57 -11.75
C ASP A 121 14.32 -0.18 -11.46
N VAL A 122 13.91 -0.30 -10.19
CA VAL A 122 12.74 -1.12 -9.80
C VAL A 122 11.47 -0.29 -9.51
N ALA A 123 11.48 1.02 -9.73
CA ALA A 123 10.33 1.90 -9.39
C ALA A 123 9.01 1.44 -10.01
N LYS A 124 9.02 0.98 -11.28
CA LYS A 124 7.83 0.45 -11.94
C LYS A 124 7.36 -0.85 -11.30
N HIS A 125 8.29 -1.78 -11.04
CA HIS A 125 7.98 -3.05 -10.38
C HIS A 125 7.40 -2.83 -8.99
N GLN A 126 8.00 -1.93 -8.21
CA GLN A 126 7.52 -1.58 -6.88
C GLN A 126 6.12 -0.93 -6.92
N SER A 127 5.84 -0.15 -7.96
CA SER A 127 4.51 0.41 -8.19
C SER A 127 3.46 -0.67 -8.54
N ILE A 128 3.85 -1.71 -9.29
CA ILE A 128 2.99 -2.87 -9.57
C ILE A 128 2.68 -3.60 -8.26
N LEU A 129 3.71 -3.94 -7.49
CA LEU A 129 3.53 -4.59 -6.18
C LEU A 129 2.64 -3.78 -5.23
N ALA A 130 2.76 -2.44 -5.24
CA ALA A 130 1.92 -1.57 -4.41
C ALA A 130 0.43 -1.68 -4.76
N VAL A 131 0.07 -1.82 -6.05
CA VAL A 131 -1.32 -2.02 -6.48
C VAL A 131 -1.79 -3.43 -6.12
N GLU A 132 -1.03 -4.43 -6.49
CA GLU A 132 -1.38 -5.84 -6.31
C GLU A 132 -1.52 -6.23 -4.84
N SER A 133 -0.68 -5.68 -3.97
CA SER A 133 -0.72 -5.91 -2.52
C SER A 133 -1.73 -5.04 -1.76
N ARG A 134 -2.58 -4.30 -2.44
CA ARG A 134 -3.49 -3.30 -1.83
C ARG A 134 -2.78 -2.22 -1.01
N ALA A 135 -1.46 -2.10 -1.08
CA ALA A 135 -0.75 -0.99 -0.48
C ALA A 135 -1.24 0.35 -1.07
N TYR A 136 -1.40 0.39 -2.38
CA TYR A 136 -1.88 1.58 -3.09
C TYR A 136 -2.89 1.20 -4.18
N PRO A 137 -4.15 0.85 -3.85
CA PRO A 137 -5.19 0.57 -4.83
C PRO A 137 -5.39 1.75 -5.76
N VAL A 138 -5.63 1.50 -7.03
CA VAL A 138 -5.94 2.55 -8.00
C VAL A 138 -7.45 2.69 -8.13
N PHE A 139 -7.93 3.92 -8.35
CA PHE A 139 -9.35 4.17 -8.58
C PHE A 139 -9.60 5.54 -9.20
N ARG A 140 -10.80 5.70 -9.76
CA ARG A 140 -11.33 6.97 -10.24
C ARG A 140 -12.69 7.21 -9.59
N TYR A 141 -12.90 8.40 -9.09
CA TYR A 141 -14.20 8.85 -8.58
C TYR A 141 -14.67 10.05 -9.39
N ASN A 142 -15.80 9.88 -10.05
CA ASN A 142 -16.42 10.94 -10.85
C ASN A 142 -17.83 11.25 -10.31
N PRO A 143 -18.01 12.37 -9.57
CA PRO A 143 -19.30 12.72 -8.98
C PRO A 143 -20.39 13.06 -10.01
N ASP A 144 -20.09 13.09 -11.30
CA ASP A 144 -21.10 13.25 -12.37
C ASP A 144 -21.77 11.92 -12.75
N LEU A 145 -21.21 10.77 -12.34
CA LEU A 145 -21.75 9.44 -12.69
C LEU A 145 -22.82 8.93 -11.72
N GLY A 146 -22.85 9.45 -10.47
CA GLY A 146 -23.83 9.02 -9.48
C GLY A 146 -23.86 9.87 -8.24
N GLN A 147 -24.96 9.80 -7.48
CA GLN A 147 -25.13 10.52 -6.21
C GLN A 147 -24.50 9.76 -5.03
N ASN A 148 -24.42 8.44 -5.14
CA ASN A 148 -23.80 7.60 -4.12
C ASN A 148 -22.35 7.29 -4.51
N PRO A 149 -21.41 7.23 -3.55
CA PRO A 149 -20.02 6.90 -3.84
C PRO A 149 -19.82 5.61 -4.65
N PRO A 150 -20.52 4.48 -4.39
CA PRO A 150 -20.38 3.27 -5.21
C PRO A 150 -20.73 3.46 -6.69
N ASP A 151 -21.71 4.29 -7.03
CA ASP A 151 -22.11 4.54 -8.43
C ASP A 151 -21.08 5.40 -9.18
N ALA A 152 -20.30 6.18 -8.44
CA ALA A 152 -19.34 7.14 -8.96
C ALA A 152 -17.87 6.66 -8.86
N LEU A 153 -17.63 5.53 -8.19
CA LEU A 153 -16.30 4.97 -7.94
C LEU A 153 -16.03 3.82 -8.92
N ASP A 154 -14.91 3.94 -9.61
CA ASP A 154 -14.41 2.93 -10.53
C ASP A 154 -13.10 2.36 -9.98
N LEU A 155 -13.05 1.04 -9.76
CA LEU A 155 -11.91 0.28 -9.26
C LEU A 155 -11.14 -0.44 -10.37
N GLU A 156 -11.48 -0.21 -11.63
CA GLU A 156 -10.75 -0.79 -12.76
C GLU A 156 -9.25 -0.46 -12.69
N GLY A 157 -8.43 -1.43 -13.03
CA GLY A 157 -6.96 -1.33 -12.95
C GLY A 157 -6.35 -2.05 -11.75
N ASN A 158 -7.19 -2.51 -10.79
CA ASN A 158 -6.74 -3.41 -9.73
C ASN A 158 -6.97 -4.86 -10.14
N PRO A 159 -6.01 -5.79 -9.92
CA PRO A 159 -6.25 -7.20 -10.18
C PRO A 159 -7.16 -7.81 -9.11
N ALA A 160 -7.83 -8.92 -9.44
CA ALA A 160 -8.64 -9.72 -8.52
C ALA A 160 -9.58 -8.87 -7.63
N ILE A 161 -10.46 -8.06 -8.24
CA ILE A 161 -11.32 -7.08 -7.54
C ILE A 161 -12.19 -7.75 -6.47
N ASP A 162 -12.67 -8.96 -6.74
CA ASP A 162 -13.57 -9.70 -5.83
C ASP A 162 -12.85 -10.32 -4.61
N SER A 163 -11.52 -10.39 -4.66
CA SER A 163 -10.70 -10.97 -3.60
C SER A 163 -10.02 -9.90 -2.75
N ASP A 164 -9.63 -10.25 -1.52
CA ASP A 164 -8.83 -9.38 -0.68
C ASP A 164 -7.45 -9.15 -1.30
N TRP A 165 -6.84 -10.24 -1.77
CA TRP A 165 -5.52 -10.27 -2.36
C TRP A 165 -5.52 -11.02 -3.68
N PRO A 166 -4.80 -10.57 -4.71
CA PRO A 166 -4.43 -11.43 -5.82
C PRO A 166 -3.45 -12.50 -5.36
N THR A 167 -3.30 -13.56 -6.12
CA THR A 167 -2.26 -14.58 -5.92
C THR A 167 -1.09 -14.34 -6.85
N PHE A 168 0.08 -14.81 -6.45
CA PHE A 168 1.25 -14.87 -7.33
C PHE A 168 1.97 -16.21 -7.17
N THR A 169 2.67 -16.61 -8.22
CA THR A 169 3.46 -17.85 -8.24
C THR A 169 4.85 -17.61 -7.69
N LEU A 170 5.15 -18.15 -6.50
CA LEU A 170 6.49 -18.15 -5.94
C LEU A 170 7.26 -19.37 -6.47
N SER A 171 8.35 -19.12 -7.20
CA SER A 171 9.27 -20.17 -7.64
C SER A 171 10.38 -20.37 -6.62
N TYR A 172 10.69 -21.62 -6.28
CA TYR A 172 11.73 -21.96 -5.31
C TYR A 172 12.49 -23.22 -5.70
N VAL A 173 13.55 -23.50 -4.97
CA VAL A 173 14.31 -24.76 -5.05
C VAL A 173 14.17 -25.48 -3.72
N ASP A 174 13.79 -26.75 -3.75
CA ASP A 174 13.63 -27.57 -2.56
C ASP A 174 15.00 -28.05 -1.97
N GLU A 175 14.95 -28.85 -0.93
CA GLU A 175 16.15 -29.36 -0.24
C GLU A 175 16.98 -30.31 -1.14
N ASP A 176 16.34 -31.00 -2.08
CA ASP A 176 16.98 -31.89 -3.06
C ASP A 176 17.53 -31.11 -4.27
N GLY A 177 17.36 -29.79 -4.35
CA GLY A 177 17.78 -28.96 -5.47
C GLY A 177 16.80 -28.99 -6.66
N LYS A 178 15.57 -29.49 -6.50
CA LYS A 178 14.56 -29.52 -7.53
C LYS A 178 13.73 -28.23 -7.55
N PRO A 179 13.37 -27.71 -8.74
CA PRO A 179 12.50 -26.55 -8.85
C PRO A 179 11.08 -26.88 -8.39
N GLY A 180 10.47 -26.02 -7.62
CA GLY A 180 9.09 -26.06 -7.20
C GLY A 180 8.41 -24.72 -7.37
N THR A 181 7.08 -24.69 -7.37
CA THR A 181 6.26 -23.48 -7.40
C THR A 181 5.12 -23.61 -6.40
N MET A 182 4.69 -22.48 -5.85
CA MET A 182 3.48 -22.39 -5.02
C MET A 182 2.71 -21.11 -5.33
N GLU A 183 1.38 -21.18 -5.31
CA GLU A 183 0.52 -20.01 -5.40
C GLU A 183 0.26 -19.46 -3.99
N ILE A 184 0.56 -18.19 -3.79
CA ILE A 184 0.39 -17.53 -2.48
C ILE A 184 -0.31 -16.17 -2.67
N PRO A 185 -1.13 -15.72 -1.67
CA PRO A 185 -1.69 -14.38 -1.69
C PRO A 185 -0.59 -13.32 -1.61
N LEU A 186 -0.72 -12.25 -2.41
CA LEU A 186 0.19 -11.11 -2.39
C LEU A 186 -0.35 -10.03 -1.46
N THR A 187 0.04 -10.07 -0.20
CA THR A 187 -0.43 -9.16 0.84
C THR A 187 0.40 -7.88 0.95
N PHE A 188 -0.07 -6.90 1.75
CA PHE A 188 0.75 -5.75 2.10
C PHE A 188 2.09 -6.13 2.74
N ALA A 189 2.13 -7.19 3.56
CA ALA A 189 3.38 -7.63 4.17
C ALA A 189 4.40 -8.13 3.15
N ASP A 190 3.96 -8.75 2.06
CA ASP A 190 4.84 -9.18 0.96
C ASP A 190 5.46 -7.95 0.27
N TYR A 191 4.65 -6.93 -0.03
CA TYR A 191 5.14 -5.64 -0.53
C TYR A 191 6.13 -4.99 0.45
N ALA A 192 5.78 -4.89 1.74
CA ALA A 192 6.60 -4.26 2.75
C ALA A 192 7.95 -4.97 2.94
N ALA A 193 8.00 -6.29 2.80
CA ALA A 193 9.22 -7.08 2.88
C ALA A 193 10.25 -6.74 1.78
N THR A 194 9.80 -6.13 0.66
CA THR A 194 10.69 -5.71 -0.44
C THR A 194 11.33 -4.33 -0.21
N GLU A 195 10.87 -3.55 0.76
CA GLU A 195 11.34 -2.19 1.01
C GLU A 195 12.14 -2.07 2.32
N SER A 196 13.31 -1.43 2.27
CA SER A 196 14.19 -1.30 3.43
C SER A 196 13.56 -0.55 4.60
N ARG A 197 12.62 0.37 4.33
CA ARG A 197 11.89 1.11 5.37
C ARG A 197 11.03 0.24 6.29
N PHE A 198 10.75 -1.03 5.89
CA PHE A 198 10.01 -2.00 6.71
C PHE A 198 10.88 -3.17 7.17
N ARG A 199 12.13 -3.29 6.69
CA ARG A 199 12.98 -4.46 6.93
C ARG A 199 13.09 -4.88 8.40
N LYS A 200 13.03 -3.93 9.34
CA LYS A 200 13.16 -4.21 10.79
C LYS A 200 11.93 -4.95 11.36
N HIS A 201 10.83 -4.99 10.63
CA HIS A 201 9.62 -5.71 11.00
C HIS A 201 9.60 -7.18 10.54
N PHE A 202 10.65 -7.62 9.85
CA PHE A 202 10.76 -8.98 9.34
C PHE A 202 12.00 -9.65 9.90
N ARG A 203 11.80 -10.79 10.56
CA ARG A 203 12.91 -11.60 11.11
C ARG A 203 12.88 -12.98 10.49
N LYS A 204 13.91 -13.33 9.72
CA LYS A 204 14.02 -14.67 9.14
C LYS A 204 14.08 -15.73 10.24
N ALA A 205 13.15 -16.71 10.19
CA ALA A 205 13.20 -17.89 11.01
C ALA A 205 14.19 -18.90 10.41
N PRO A 206 15.13 -19.47 11.20
CA PRO A 206 15.92 -20.61 10.78
C PRO A 206 15.00 -21.79 10.39
N GLN A 207 15.36 -22.54 9.36
CA GLN A 207 14.48 -23.59 8.83
C GLN A 207 14.25 -24.74 9.84
N ASP A 208 15.24 -25.03 10.67
CA ASP A 208 15.16 -26.02 11.75
C ASP A 208 14.23 -25.62 12.91
N THR A 209 13.80 -24.35 12.94
CA THR A 209 12.83 -23.83 13.94
C THR A 209 11.39 -23.79 13.41
N TRP A 210 11.15 -24.18 12.15
CA TRP A 210 9.81 -24.15 11.58
C TRP A 210 8.90 -25.19 12.25
N ASN A 211 7.71 -24.74 12.63
CA ASN A 211 6.70 -25.55 13.33
C ASN A 211 5.29 -25.16 12.91
N GLU A 212 4.29 -25.82 13.49
CA GLU A 212 2.87 -25.62 13.19
C GLU A 212 2.31 -24.28 13.72
N ASP A 213 2.98 -23.64 14.69
CA ASP A 213 2.57 -22.33 15.21
C ASP A 213 2.89 -21.18 14.23
N MET A 214 3.63 -21.47 13.15
CA MET A 214 3.92 -20.51 12.09
C MET A 214 2.80 -20.51 11.05
N VAL A 215 2.10 -19.37 10.91
CA VAL A 215 0.93 -19.23 10.03
C VAL A 215 1.21 -18.16 8.96
N PRO A 216 0.90 -18.41 7.67
CA PRO A 216 0.98 -17.36 6.65
C PRO A 216 0.16 -16.12 7.05
N ILE A 217 0.67 -14.93 6.82
CA ILE A 217 0.02 -13.70 7.28
C ILE A 217 -1.40 -13.53 6.72
N ALA A 218 -1.65 -13.98 5.49
CA ALA A 218 -2.98 -13.93 4.87
C ALA A 218 -4.01 -14.75 5.65
N ASP A 219 -3.60 -15.89 6.23
CA ASP A 219 -4.45 -16.74 7.06
C ASP A 219 -4.53 -16.19 8.49
N PHE A 220 -3.40 -15.75 9.04
CA PHE A 220 -3.31 -15.20 10.38
C PHE A 220 -4.26 -14.02 10.63
N ILE A 221 -4.40 -13.09 9.67
CA ILE A 221 -5.28 -11.93 9.82
C ILE A 221 -6.78 -12.29 9.76
N ASN A 222 -7.14 -13.53 9.40
CA ASN A 222 -8.51 -14.04 9.43
C ASN A 222 -8.89 -14.66 10.77
N LEU A 223 -7.92 -14.89 11.64
CA LEU A 223 -8.13 -15.45 12.98
C LEU A 223 -8.59 -14.36 13.96
N SER A 224 -9.38 -14.74 14.94
CA SER A 224 -9.72 -13.89 16.09
C SER A 224 -8.48 -13.62 16.96
N GLU A 225 -8.54 -12.60 17.84
CA GLU A 225 -7.42 -12.29 18.74
C GLU A 225 -7.05 -13.48 19.65
N GLU A 226 -8.04 -14.26 20.10
CA GLU A 226 -7.83 -15.44 20.93
C GLU A 226 -7.13 -16.57 20.17
N GLU A 227 -7.50 -16.80 18.90
CA GLU A 227 -6.88 -17.82 18.04
C GLU A 227 -5.44 -17.46 17.64
N ARG A 228 -5.06 -16.19 17.68
CA ARG A 228 -3.70 -15.73 17.37
C ARG A 228 -2.70 -15.94 18.49
N GLU A 229 -3.16 -16.25 19.70
CA GLU A 229 -2.27 -16.42 20.83
C GLU A 229 -1.32 -17.58 20.61
N GLY A 230 -0.02 -17.33 20.74
CA GLY A 230 1.03 -18.32 20.51
C GLY A 230 1.42 -18.56 19.05
N LEU A 231 0.72 -17.94 18.07
CA LEU A 231 1.02 -18.10 16.65
C LEU A 231 1.99 -17.02 16.14
N TYR A 232 2.77 -17.37 15.12
CA TYR A 232 3.79 -16.52 14.51
C TYR A 232 3.45 -16.26 13.03
N PRO A 233 2.92 -15.08 12.66
CA PRO A 233 2.62 -14.74 11.27
C PRO A 233 3.91 -14.58 10.46
N TYR A 234 3.92 -15.10 9.24
CA TYR A 234 5.06 -14.97 8.33
C TYR A 234 4.63 -14.71 6.89
N VAL A 235 5.56 -14.22 6.07
CA VAL A 235 5.44 -14.19 4.61
C VAL A 235 6.33 -15.28 4.01
N TRP A 236 5.90 -15.83 2.86
CA TRP A 236 6.76 -16.69 2.09
C TRP A 236 7.76 -15.86 1.27
N ALA A 237 9.01 -16.23 1.33
CA ALA A 237 10.06 -15.61 0.54
C ALA A 237 11.09 -16.65 0.07
N VAL A 238 11.97 -16.27 -0.81
CA VAL A 238 13.14 -17.08 -1.18
C VAL A 238 14.44 -16.39 -0.78
N ASP A 239 15.43 -17.19 -0.43
CA ASP A 239 16.78 -16.71 -0.14
C ASP A 239 17.60 -16.48 -1.43
N LYS A 240 18.85 -16.04 -1.31
CA LYS A 240 19.78 -15.84 -2.45
C LYS A 240 20.06 -17.11 -3.28
N LYS A 241 19.71 -18.27 -2.75
CA LYS A 241 19.83 -19.56 -3.43
C LYS A 241 18.48 -20.10 -3.91
N ASN A 242 17.46 -19.24 -3.96
CA ASN A 242 16.07 -19.57 -4.27
C ASN A 242 15.44 -20.62 -3.34
N ARG A 243 15.95 -20.83 -2.13
CA ARG A 243 15.34 -21.74 -1.15
C ARG A 243 14.29 -20.99 -0.34
N LEU A 244 13.22 -21.69 0.00
CA LEU A 244 12.14 -21.14 0.83
C LEU A 244 12.66 -20.56 2.14
N SER A 245 12.08 -19.46 2.53
CA SER A 245 12.30 -18.83 3.83
C SER A 245 10.98 -18.28 4.39
N ARG A 246 10.90 -18.19 5.72
CA ARG A 246 9.76 -17.65 6.46
C ARG A 246 10.20 -16.43 7.28
N PRO A 247 10.20 -15.22 6.71
CA PRO A 247 10.32 -14.00 7.49
C PRO A 247 9.09 -13.81 8.39
N ILE A 248 9.30 -13.87 9.71
CA ILE A 248 8.25 -13.62 10.72
C ILE A 248 7.91 -12.14 10.73
N CYS A 249 6.62 -11.84 10.71
CA CYS A 249 6.08 -10.50 10.71
C CYS A 249 5.92 -9.97 12.15
N ALA A 250 6.47 -8.79 12.42
CA ALA A 250 6.20 -8.07 13.67
C ALA A 250 4.76 -7.53 13.67
N LYS A 251 4.26 -7.17 14.86
CA LYS A 251 2.91 -6.61 15.06
C LYS A 251 2.61 -5.45 14.10
N ALA A 252 3.57 -4.57 13.84
CA ALA A 252 3.37 -3.45 12.92
C ALA A 252 3.07 -3.89 11.48
N SER A 253 3.69 -4.97 10.99
CA SER A 253 3.37 -5.52 9.66
C SER A 253 1.98 -6.13 9.62
N VAL A 254 1.55 -6.80 10.69
CA VAL A 254 0.18 -7.34 10.82
C VAL A 254 -0.83 -6.21 10.78
N THR A 255 -0.66 -5.19 11.63
CA THR A 255 -1.55 -4.02 11.69
C THR A 255 -1.67 -3.32 10.33
N SER A 256 -0.55 -3.13 9.61
CA SER A 256 -0.59 -2.51 8.29
C SER A 256 -1.27 -3.39 7.24
N THR A 257 -1.11 -4.70 7.32
CA THR A 257 -1.78 -5.63 6.41
C THR A 257 -3.29 -5.62 6.63
N GLU A 258 -3.74 -5.62 7.87
CA GLU A 258 -5.15 -5.48 8.22
C GLU A 258 -5.72 -4.12 7.78
N ASP A 259 -4.99 -3.03 8.02
CA ASP A 259 -5.39 -1.68 7.59
C ASP A 259 -5.59 -1.61 6.07
N ARG A 260 -4.69 -2.21 5.29
CA ARG A 260 -4.81 -2.22 3.82
C ARG A 260 -5.96 -3.10 3.32
N ARG A 261 -6.22 -4.24 3.95
CA ARG A 261 -7.40 -5.05 3.67
C ARG A 261 -8.70 -4.28 3.99
N ASN A 262 -8.75 -3.65 5.14
CA ASN A 262 -9.92 -2.88 5.54
C ASN A 262 -10.17 -1.68 4.62
N PHE A 263 -9.11 -1.01 4.17
CA PHE A 263 -9.21 0.05 3.16
C PHE A 263 -9.76 -0.47 1.82
N TRP A 264 -9.30 -1.67 1.39
CA TRP A 264 -9.82 -2.31 0.19
C TRP A 264 -11.31 -2.66 0.32
N HIS A 265 -11.73 -3.18 1.46
CA HIS A 265 -13.15 -3.44 1.74
C HIS A 265 -13.96 -2.15 1.72
N LEU A 266 -13.43 -1.07 2.29
CA LEU A 266 -14.09 0.24 2.29
C LEU A 266 -14.28 0.78 0.86
N LEU A 267 -13.32 0.57 -0.04
CA LEU A 267 -13.47 0.98 -1.45
C LEU A 267 -14.52 0.16 -2.20
N LYS A 268 -14.79 -1.07 -1.77
CA LYS A 268 -15.81 -1.97 -2.38
C LYS A 268 -17.21 -1.82 -1.79
N SER A 269 -17.36 -1.16 -0.65
CA SER A 269 -18.64 -0.94 0.04
C SER A 269 -19.35 0.31 -0.47
#